data_794153fe0494d355620f223870568720
#
_entry.id   794153fe0494d355620f223870568720
#
_cell.length_a   1.000
_cell.length_b   1.000
_cell.length_c   1.000
_cell.angle_alpha   90.00
_cell.angle_beta   90.00
_cell.angle_gamma   90.00
#
_symmetry.space_group_name_H-M   'P 1'
#
loop_
_entity.id
_entity.type
_entity.pdbx_description
1 polymer ?
#
loop_
_entity_poly.entity_id
_entity_poly.type
_entity_poly.pdbx_seq_one_letter_code
_entity_poly.pdbx_strand_id
1 'polypeptide(L)'
;MAQKDVGNKVPIYKLKKTDEVMIYYDEWGKGYKYDQDMVDWNYTGPKETSEVFIKYQKNKDAKIYDAGCGTGLVGVELKKYGFSNFYGADLSQKLLDLVPKDLYQKLNKVDLNQTIQEEDNSYDSVMCVGTFTFGHVKPPALDEFIRITKNKGLICFTINEGCLLYTSPSPRDS
;
A
#
# COMPACT_ATOMS: atom_id res chain seq x y z
N MET A 1 -19.70 10.37 -5.76
CA MET A 1 -19.45 10.36 -7.22
C MET A 1 -19.21 8.92 -7.60
N ALA A 2 -19.95 8.37 -8.55
CA ALA A 2 -19.77 7.01 -8.98
C ALA A 2 -18.35 6.85 -9.56
N GLN A 3 -17.57 5.96 -8.98
CA GLN A 3 -16.30 5.54 -9.49
C GLN A 3 -16.52 5.07 -10.92
N LYS A 4 -15.98 5.77 -11.91
CA LYS A 4 -16.03 5.31 -13.31
C LYS A 4 -15.44 3.93 -13.31
N ASP A 5 -16.20 2.98 -13.87
CA ASP A 5 -15.87 1.56 -13.99
C ASP A 5 -14.64 1.42 -14.91
N VAL A 6 -13.48 1.48 -14.33
CA VAL A 6 -12.20 1.64 -15.00
C VAL A 6 -11.60 0.31 -15.40
N GLY A 7 -12.29 -0.74 -15.16
CA GLY A 7 -11.68 -2.04 -15.32
C GLY A 7 -12.55 -3.11 -15.90
N ASN A 8 -13.39 -2.77 -16.86
CA ASN A 8 -14.29 -3.75 -17.45
C ASN A 8 -13.62 -4.92 -18.20
N LYS A 9 -12.28 -5.06 -18.14
CA LYS A 9 -11.62 -6.18 -18.85
C LYS A 9 -11.21 -7.33 -17.96
N VAL A 10 -10.85 -7.09 -16.71
CA VAL A 10 -10.73 -8.14 -15.68
C VAL A 10 -10.99 -7.46 -14.34
N PRO A 11 -12.09 -7.74 -13.66
CA PRO A 11 -12.31 -7.14 -12.36
C PRO A 11 -11.26 -7.71 -11.40
N ILE A 12 -10.24 -6.92 -11.11
CA ILE A 12 -9.20 -7.24 -10.12
C ILE A 12 -9.82 -7.74 -8.82
N TYR A 13 -10.96 -7.19 -8.46
CA TYR A 13 -11.75 -7.59 -7.29
C TYR A 13 -12.37 -9.00 -7.36
N LYS A 14 -12.31 -9.68 -8.52
CA LYS A 14 -12.72 -11.09 -8.68
C LYS A 14 -11.55 -12.07 -8.56
N LEU A 15 -10.32 -11.58 -8.58
CA LEU A 15 -9.14 -12.41 -8.38
C LEU A 15 -9.08 -12.87 -6.92
N LYS A 16 -8.84 -14.16 -6.69
CA LYS A 16 -8.84 -14.76 -5.35
C LYS A 16 -7.48 -15.31 -4.94
N LYS A 17 -6.59 -15.51 -5.89
CA LYS A 17 -5.28 -16.09 -5.66
C LYS A 17 -4.20 -15.03 -5.78
N THR A 18 -3.22 -15.09 -4.91
CA THR A 18 -2.09 -14.15 -4.86
C THR A 18 -1.32 -14.08 -6.19
N ASP A 19 -1.08 -15.24 -6.82
CA ASP A 19 -0.40 -15.32 -8.12
C ASP A 19 -1.19 -14.66 -9.26
N GLU A 20 -2.53 -14.79 -9.27
CA GLU A 20 -3.38 -14.10 -10.24
C GLU A 20 -3.30 -12.58 -10.06
N VAL A 21 -3.31 -12.10 -8.79
CA VAL A 21 -3.16 -10.68 -8.46
C VAL A 21 -1.78 -10.18 -8.88
N MET A 22 -0.71 -10.94 -8.59
CA MET A 22 0.65 -10.61 -8.99
C MET A 22 0.77 -10.45 -10.51
N ILE A 23 0.29 -11.45 -11.27
CA ILE A 23 0.31 -11.41 -12.74
C ILE A 23 -0.44 -10.19 -13.27
N TYR A 24 -1.59 -9.88 -12.67
CA TYR A 24 -2.39 -8.72 -13.07
C TYR A 24 -1.60 -7.42 -12.92
N TYR A 25 -0.94 -7.20 -11.78
CA TYR A 25 -0.13 -6.01 -11.55
C TYR A 25 1.14 -5.98 -12.39
N ASP A 26 1.78 -7.12 -12.61
CA ASP A 26 2.94 -7.22 -13.50
C ASP A 26 2.58 -6.83 -14.96
N GLU A 27 1.40 -7.24 -15.42
CA GLU A 27 0.90 -6.80 -16.73
C GLU A 27 0.54 -5.31 -16.76
N TRP A 28 -0.08 -4.81 -15.69
CA TRP A 28 -0.48 -3.40 -15.59
C TRP A 28 0.73 -2.45 -15.47
N GLY A 29 1.83 -2.88 -14.87
CA GLY A 29 3.08 -2.11 -14.76
C GLY A 29 3.83 -1.97 -16.11
N LYS A 30 3.48 -2.75 -17.15
CA LYS A 30 4.14 -2.66 -18.45
C LYS A 30 3.94 -1.29 -19.10
N GLY A 31 5.04 -0.68 -19.54
CA GLY A 31 5.01 0.58 -20.31
C GLY A 31 4.46 1.77 -19.52
N TYR A 32 4.64 1.80 -18.19
CA TYR A 32 4.14 2.87 -17.31
C TYR A 32 2.62 3.05 -17.32
N LYS A 33 1.89 2.03 -17.79
CA LYS A 33 0.44 2.11 -17.90
C LYS A 33 -0.22 2.31 -16.53
N TYR A 34 0.31 1.69 -15.47
CA TYR A 34 -0.19 1.86 -14.11
C TYR A 34 -0.16 3.33 -13.68
N ASP A 35 0.98 4.00 -13.81
CA ASP A 35 1.12 5.40 -13.38
C ASP A 35 0.25 6.32 -14.23
N GLN A 36 0.13 6.07 -15.54
CA GLN A 36 -0.74 6.84 -16.42
C GLN A 36 -2.21 6.69 -16.01
N ASP A 37 -2.66 5.48 -15.76
CA ASP A 37 -4.02 5.21 -15.30
C ASP A 37 -4.29 5.89 -13.93
N MET A 38 -3.31 5.92 -13.00
CA MET A 38 -3.44 6.64 -11.71
C MET A 38 -3.65 8.14 -11.92
N VAL A 39 -2.94 8.74 -12.88
CA VAL A 39 -3.10 10.16 -13.24
C VAL A 39 -4.48 10.38 -13.89
N ASP A 40 -4.85 9.57 -14.87
CA ASP A 40 -6.10 9.69 -15.62
C ASP A 40 -7.34 9.53 -14.70
N TRP A 41 -7.22 8.73 -13.64
CA TRP A 41 -8.27 8.51 -12.64
C TRP A 41 -8.27 9.54 -11.51
N ASN A 42 -7.32 10.46 -11.53
CA ASN A 42 -7.11 11.41 -10.44
C ASN A 42 -7.04 10.70 -9.08
N TYR A 43 -6.19 9.67 -9.00
CA TYR A 43 -6.03 8.89 -7.78
C TYR A 43 -5.33 9.70 -6.70
N THR A 44 -6.09 10.15 -5.70
CA THR A 44 -5.63 11.05 -4.63
C THR A 44 -5.14 10.34 -3.38
N GLY A 45 -5.34 9.01 -3.28
CA GLY A 45 -5.04 8.23 -2.08
C GLY A 45 -3.64 8.48 -1.49
N PRO A 46 -2.54 8.41 -2.26
CA PRO A 46 -1.20 8.68 -1.75
C PRO A 46 -1.04 10.08 -1.17
N LYS A 47 -1.58 11.10 -1.85
CA LYS A 47 -1.51 12.50 -1.41
C LYS A 47 -2.28 12.72 -0.12
N GLU A 48 -3.57 12.34 -0.09
CA GLU A 48 -4.45 12.56 1.06
C GLU A 48 -3.95 11.80 2.30
N THR A 49 -3.48 10.56 2.11
CA THR A 49 -2.93 9.76 3.22
C THR A 49 -1.63 10.38 3.73
N SER A 50 -0.77 10.88 2.85
CA SER A 50 0.45 11.59 3.24
C SER A 50 0.15 12.87 4.02
N GLU A 51 -0.86 13.65 3.61
CA GLU A 51 -1.31 14.85 4.33
C GLU A 51 -1.85 14.54 5.73
N VAL A 52 -2.49 13.39 5.92
CA VAL A 52 -2.89 12.91 7.25
C VAL A 52 -1.68 12.46 8.03
N PHE A 53 -0.81 11.65 7.43
CA PHE A 53 0.38 11.08 8.08
C PHE A 53 1.28 12.15 8.69
N ILE A 54 1.57 13.25 7.98
CA ILE A 54 2.45 14.32 8.46
C ILE A 54 1.88 15.11 9.65
N LYS A 55 0.57 14.99 9.93
CA LYS A 55 -0.04 15.59 11.14
C LYS A 55 0.40 14.86 12.41
N TYR A 56 0.71 13.58 12.31
CA TYR A 56 1.04 12.72 13.44
C TYR A 56 2.54 12.38 13.49
N GLN A 57 3.19 12.08 12.34
CA GLN A 57 4.62 11.83 12.27
C GLN A 57 5.38 13.15 12.07
N LYS A 58 6.13 13.57 13.09
CA LYS A 58 6.90 14.82 13.05
C LYS A 58 8.40 14.61 12.84
N ASN A 59 8.91 13.43 13.17
CA ASN A 59 10.30 13.08 12.94
C ASN A 59 10.54 12.80 11.45
N LYS A 60 11.33 13.66 10.78
CA LYS A 60 11.64 13.53 9.35
C LYS A 60 12.60 12.38 9.04
N ASP A 61 13.35 11.93 10.03
CA ASP A 61 14.29 10.80 9.92
C ASP A 61 13.61 9.47 10.25
N ALA A 62 12.29 9.49 10.53
CA ALA A 62 11.52 8.29 10.85
C ALA A 62 11.71 7.22 9.78
N LYS A 63 12.01 6.00 10.22
CA LYS A 63 12.10 4.81 9.36
C LYS A 63 10.69 4.34 9.00
N ILE A 64 10.31 4.46 7.75
CA ILE A 64 8.95 4.23 7.25
C ILE A 64 8.94 2.99 6.36
N TYR A 65 8.08 2.02 6.71
CA TYR A 65 7.78 0.86 5.87
C TYR A 65 6.54 1.14 5.03
N ASP A 66 6.70 1.10 3.70
CA ASP A 66 5.61 1.31 2.73
C ASP A 66 5.16 -0.06 2.20
N ALA A 67 4.09 -0.57 2.77
CA ALA A 67 3.54 -1.89 2.51
C ALA A 67 2.56 -1.83 1.31
N GLY A 68 2.90 -2.48 0.22
CA GLY A 68 2.20 -2.36 -1.06
C GLY A 68 2.57 -1.05 -1.76
N CYS A 69 3.88 -0.75 -1.83
CA CYS A 69 4.38 0.53 -2.31
C CYS A 69 4.15 0.76 -3.82
N GLY A 70 3.86 -0.29 -4.59
CA GLY A 70 3.67 -0.19 -6.03
C GLY A 70 4.84 0.47 -6.74
N THR A 71 4.57 1.54 -7.47
CA THR A 71 5.56 2.38 -8.17
C THR A 71 6.16 3.48 -7.27
N GLY A 72 5.83 3.49 -5.98
CA GLY A 72 6.40 4.40 -4.98
C GLY A 72 5.66 5.73 -4.81
N LEU A 73 4.40 5.83 -5.19
CA LEU A 73 3.63 7.09 -5.13
C LEU A 73 3.57 7.69 -3.72
N VAL A 74 3.47 6.87 -2.67
CA VAL A 74 3.50 7.34 -1.27
C VAL A 74 4.86 7.93 -0.91
N GLY A 75 5.95 7.26 -1.27
CA GLY A 75 7.30 7.77 -1.07
C GLY A 75 7.55 9.10 -1.78
N VAL A 76 7.06 9.22 -3.04
CA VAL A 76 7.13 10.48 -3.80
C VAL A 76 6.39 11.62 -3.08
N GLU A 77 5.18 11.35 -2.56
CA GLU A 77 4.42 12.36 -1.82
C GLU A 77 5.09 12.74 -0.51
N LEU A 78 5.52 11.78 0.30
CA LEU A 78 6.17 12.04 1.59
C LEU A 78 7.51 12.76 1.45
N LYS A 79 8.24 12.53 0.35
CA LYS A 79 9.49 13.24 0.04
C LYS A 79 9.28 14.75 -0.08
N LYS A 80 8.12 15.20 -0.60
CA LYS A 80 7.76 16.63 -0.66
C LYS A 80 7.69 17.29 0.71
N TYR A 81 7.42 16.49 1.74
CA TYR A 81 7.34 16.92 3.15
C TYR A 81 8.64 16.69 3.93
N GLY A 82 9.74 16.30 3.24
CA GLY A 82 11.06 16.17 3.83
C GLY A 82 11.35 14.81 4.49
N PHE A 83 10.54 13.78 4.24
CA PHE A 83 10.89 12.41 4.62
C PHE A 83 11.74 11.76 3.53
N SER A 84 12.64 10.84 3.92
CA SER A 84 13.56 10.18 2.98
C SER A 84 13.97 8.75 3.38
N ASN A 85 13.54 8.29 4.55
CA ASN A 85 13.99 7.00 5.09
C ASN A 85 12.92 5.92 4.86
N PHE A 86 12.71 5.56 3.58
CA PHE A 86 11.67 4.64 3.14
C PHE A 86 12.21 3.26 2.87
N TYR A 87 11.41 2.24 3.22
CA TYR A 87 11.59 0.82 2.91
C TYR A 87 10.31 0.32 2.27
N GLY A 88 10.38 -0.13 1.03
CA GLY A 88 9.19 -0.50 0.27
C GLY A 88 9.05 -2.01 0.10
N ALA A 89 7.81 -2.46 0.09
CA ALA A 89 7.46 -3.85 -0.22
C ALA A 89 6.25 -3.91 -1.14
N ASP A 90 6.32 -4.74 -2.16
CA ASP A 90 5.20 -5.00 -3.07
C ASP A 90 5.22 -6.44 -3.58
N LEU A 91 4.08 -6.96 -4.01
CA LEU A 91 3.95 -8.29 -4.60
C LEU A 91 4.47 -8.32 -6.05
N SER A 92 4.34 -7.22 -6.79
CA SER A 92 4.73 -7.10 -8.20
C SER A 92 6.16 -6.59 -8.34
N GLN A 93 7.05 -7.45 -8.83
CA GLN A 93 8.41 -7.03 -9.18
C GLN A 93 8.40 -5.94 -10.26
N LYS A 94 7.44 -6.00 -11.20
CA LYS A 94 7.35 -5.02 -12.29
C LYS A 94 7.02 -3.62 -11.80
N LEU A 95 6.18 -3.49 -10.76
CA LEU A 95 5.91 -2.19 -10.15
C LEU A 95 7.15 -1.70 -9.37
N LEU A 96 7.82 -2.57 -8.63
CA LEU A 96 9.07 -2.23 -7.93
C LEU A 96 10.16 -1.73 -8.87
N ASP A 97 10.27 -2.33 -10.07
CA ASP A 97 11.25 -1.93 -11.09
C ASP A 97 10.98 -0.51 -11.66
N LEU A 98 9.77 0.03 -11.47
CA LEU A 98 9.37 1.38 -11.90
C LEU A 98 9.56 2.45 -10.81
N VAL A 99 9.85 2.05 -9.58
CA VAL A 99 10.10 2.99 -8.48
C VAL A 99 11.25 3.93 -8.85
N PRO A 100 11.11 5.25 -8.64
CA PRO A 100 12.21 6.18 -8.89
C PRO A 100 13.48 5.77 -8.15
N LYS A 101 14.64 5.85 -8.85
CA LYS A 101 15.95 5.53 -8.26
C LYS A 101 16.19 6.40 -7.02
N ASP A 102 16.82 5.82 -6.02
CA ASP A 102 17.23 6.50 -4.78
C ASP A 102 16.05 7.08 -3.96
N LEU A 103 14.82 6.64 -4.24
CA LEU A 103 13.66 7.02 -3.44
C LEU A 103 13.56 6.18 -2.15
N TYR A 104 13.77 4.87 -2.25
CA TYR A 104 13.75 3.94 -1.12
C TYR A 104 15.15 3.44 -0.79
N GLN A 105 15.42 3.23 0.51
CA GLN A 105 16.66 2.59 0.99
C GLN A 105 16.73 1.12 0.56
N LYS A 106 15.57 0.47 0.51
CA LYS A 106 15.43 -0.94 0.13
C LYS A 106 14.04 -1.19 -0.44
N LEU A 107 13.97 -2.02 -1.47
CA LEU A 107 12.74 -2.53 -2.07
C LEU A 107 12.75 -4.06 -2.04
N ASN A 108 11.69 -4.66 -1.53
CA ASN A 108 11.56 -6.11 -1.43
C ASN A 108 10.28 -6.58 -2.11
N LYS A 109 10.37 -7.68 -2.83
CA LYS A 109 9.17 -8.39 -3.29
C LYS A 109 8.60 -9.21 -2.12
N VAL A 110 7.38 -8.87 -1.69
CA VAL A 110 6.72 -9.46 -0.51
C VAL A 110 5.25 -9.71 -0.78
N ASP A 111 4.75 -10.87 -0.40
CA ASP A 111 3.33 -11.12 -0.21
C ASP A 111 2.93 -10.71 1.21
N LEU A 112 2.19 -9.61 1.34
CA LEU A 112 1.74 -9.07 2.63
C LEU A 112 0.71 -9.97 3.34
N ASN A 113 0.23 -11.03 2.71
CA ASN A 113 -0.59 -12.07 3.34
C ASN A 113 0.26 -13.15 4.04
N GLN A 114 1.58 -13.05 3.98
CA GLN A 114 2.55 -13.91 4.66
C GLN A 114 3.30 -13.12 5.74
N THR A 115 4.06 -13.83 6.56
CA THR A 115 4.95 -13.19 7.53
C THR A 115 5.97 -12.29 6.83
N ILE A 116 6.02 -11.02 7.22
CA ILE A 116 6.98 -10.04 6.70
C ILE A 116 8.35 -10.33 7.30
N GLN A 117 9.38 -10.49 6.46
CA GLN A 117 10.75 -10.81 6.87
C GLN A 117 11.49 -9.56 7.38
N GLU A 118 10.88 -8.90 8.36
CA GLU A 118 11.45 -7.75 9.07
C GLU A 118 11.36 -8.01 10.59
N GLU A 119 12.28 -7.43 11.34
CA GLU A 119 12.35 -7.59 12.79
C GLU A 119 11.21 -6.87 13.51
N ASP A 120 10.83 -7.38 14.68
CA ASP A 120 9.87 -6.72 15.56
C ASP A 120 10.35 -5.32 15.92
N ASN A 121 9.41 -4.37 16.01
CA ASN A 121 9.69 -2.99 16.45
C ASN A 121 10.83 -2.30 15.65
N SER A 122 10.97 -2.59 14.37
CA SER A 122 12.06 -2.09 13.53
C SER A 122 11.73 -0.78 12.80
N TYR A 123 10.45 -0.41 12.69
CA TYR A 123 10.00 0.77 11.95
C TYR A 123 9.30 1.78 12.87
N ASP A 124 9.55 3.07 12.62
CA ASP A 124 8.86 4.15 13.32
C ASP A 124 7.42 4.33 12.81
N SER A 125 7.19 3.96 11.56
CA SER A 125 5.86 4.00 10.96
C SER A 125 5.70 2.98 9.84
N VAL A 126 4.44 2.54 9.65
CA VAL A 126 4.01 1.73 8.50
C VAL A 126 2.95 2.51 7.72
N MET A 127 3.12 2.58 6.41
CA MET A 127 2.13 3.09 5.45
C MET A 127 1.59 1.93 4.62
N CYS A 128 0.29 1.93 4.32
CA CYS A 128 -0.32 0.94 3.41
C CYS A 128 -1.48 1.58 2.66
N VAL A 129 -1.24 2.04 1.44
CA VAL A 129 -2.18 2.88 0.68
C VAL A 129 -2.66 2.15 -0.57
N GLY A 130 -3.99 2.05 -0.74
CA GLY A 130 -4.61 1.41 -1.91
C GLY A 130 -4.55 -0.12 -1.91
N THR A 131 -4.10 -0.74 -0.83
CA THR A 131 -3.80 -2.18 -0.78
C THR A 131 -4.88 -3.01 -0.09
N PHE A 132 -5.57 -2.46 0.94
CA PHE A 132 -6.72 -3.12 1.56
C PHE A 132 -7.96 -2.97 0.69
N THR A 133 -8.01 -3.79 -0.36
CA THR A 133 -9.12 -3.90 -1.30
C THR A 133 -9.50 -5.37 -1.49
N PHE A 134 -10.64 -5.64 -2.13
CA PHE A 134 -11.08 -7.01 -2.37
C PHE A 134 -10.00 -7.82 -3.12
N GLY A 135 -9.65 -8.97 -2.56
CA GLY A 135 -8.75 -9.94 -3.19
C GLY A 135 -7.25 -9.68 -3.01
N HIS A 136 -6.83 -8.55 -2.39
CA HIS A 136 -5.41 -8.22 -2.25
C HIS A 136 -4.84 -8.63 -0.89
N VAL A 137 -4.89 -7.72 0.09
CA VAL A 137 -4.34 -7.93 1.43
C VAL A 137 -5.46 -8.17 2.42
N LYS A 138 -5.31 -9.20 3.23
CA LYS A 138 -6.28 -9.64 4.21
C LYS A 138 -6.04 -8.98 5.57
N PRO A 139 -7.07 -8.89 6.44
CA PRO A 139 -6.94 -8.27 7.76
C PRO A 139 -5.76 -8.75 8.62
N PRO A 140 -5.34 -10.02 8.61
CA PRO A 140 -4.18 -10.48 9.39
C PRO A 140 -2.85 -9.78 9.06
N ALA A 141 -2.73 -9.12 7.91
CA ALA A 141 -1.55 -8.29 7.62
C ALA A 141 -1.38 -7.14 8.64
N LEU A 142 -2.45 -6.68 9.28
CA LEU A 142 -2.38 -5.66 10.33
C LEU A 142 -1.59 -6.16 11.55
N ASP A 143 -1.65 -7.45 11.88
CA ASP A 143 -0.87 -8.03 12.98
C ASP A 143 0.63 -7.92 12.69
N GLU A 144 1.04 -8.17 11.43
CA GLU A 144 2.41 -8.00 10.99
C GLU A 144 2.83 -6.52 11.00
N PHE A 145 1.95 -5.60 10.56
CA PHE A 145 2.25 -4.17 10.64
C PHE A 145 2.42 -3.71 12.09
N ILE A 146 1.60 -4.21 13.02
CA ILE A 146 1.74 -3.94 14.46
C ILE A 146 3.07 -4.51 14.97
N ARG A 147 3.42 -5.75 14.60
CA ARG A 147 4.64 -6.42 15.03
C ARG A 147 5.90 -5.65 14.64
N ILE A 148 6.00 -5.22 13.38
CA ILE A 148 7.20 -4.52 12.88
C ILE A 148 7.25 -3.04 13.28
N THR A 149 6.13 -2.46 13.75
CA THR A 149 6.08 -1.06 14.19
C THR A 149 6.55 -0.93 15.63
N LYS A 150 7.42 0.03 15.91
CA LYS A 150 7.88 0.36 17.26
C LYS A 150 6.73 0.74 18.18
N ASN A 151 6.91 0.51 19.47
CA ASN A 151 5.94 0.99 20.47
C ASN A 151 5.72 2.51 20.32
N LYS A 152 4.46 2.92 20.28
CA LYS A 152 4.01 4.30 19.97
C LYS A 152 4.34 4.77 18.54
N GLY A 153 4.73 3.86 17.66
CA GLY A 153 4.85 4.14 16.24
C GLY A 153 3.49 4.36 15.57
N LEU A 154 3.50 4.80 14.33
CA LEU A 154 2.29 5.15 13.59
C LEU A 154 2.02 4.13 12.47
N ILE A 155 0.79 3.63 12.40
CA ILE A 155 0.31 2.85 11.26
C ILE A 155 -0.76 3.66 10.55
N CYS A 156 -0.56 3.95 9.27
CA CYS A 156 -1.50 4.71 8.46
C CYS A 156 -1.84 3.92 7.19
N PHE A 157 -3.11 3.65 6.98
CA PHE A 157 -3.55 2.86 5.82
C PHE A 157 -4.88 3.36 5.27
N THR A 158 -5.16 3.00 4.02
CA THR A 158 -6.47 3.18 3.41
C THR A 158 -7.17 1.83 3.30
N ILE A 159 -8.49 1.84 3.46
CA ILE A 159 -9.32 0.67 3.25
C ILE A 159 -10.45 1.03 2.29
N ASN A 160 -10.72 0.14 1.34
CA ASN A 160 -11.88 0.30 0.48
C ASN A 160 -13.17 0.12 1.29
N GLU A 161 -14.12 1.03 1.15
CA GLU A 161 -15.38 1.05 1.91
C GLU A 161 -16.13 -0.28 1.80
N GLY A 162 -16.16 -0.89 0.62
CA GLY A 162 -16.76 -2.20 0.42
C GLY A 162 -16.09 -3.33 1.23
N CYS A 163 -14.77 -3.25 1.45
CA CYS A 163 -14.05 -4.22 2.28
C CYS A 163 -14.38 -4.04 3.77
N LEU A 164 -14.57 -2.82 4.23
CA LEU A 164 -14.92 -2.52 5.62
C LEU A 164 -16.27 -3.16 6.01
N LEU A 165 -17.25 -3.12 5.12
CA LEU A 165 -18.57 -3.70 5.36
C LEU A 165 -18.55 -5.24 5.44
N TYR A 166 -17.58 -5.90 4.78
CA TYR A 166 -17.43 -7.36 4.78
C TYR A 166 -16.61 -7.91 5.94
N THR A 167 -15.80 -7.09 6.58
CA THR A 167 -14.88 -7.51 7.67
C THR A 167 -15.42 -7.23 9.07
N SER A 168 -16.45 -6.41 9.20
CA SER A 168 -17.10 -6.17 10.48
C SER A 168 -18.30 -7.12 10.62
N PRO A 169 -18.33 -8.00 11.64
CA PRO A 169 -19.56 -8.71 11.97
C PRO A 169 -20.65 -7.67 12.26
N SER A 170 -21.78 -7.80 11.56
CA SER A 170 -22.92 -6.93 11.80
C SER A 170 -23.36 -7.07 13.27
N PRO A 171 -23.61 -5.96 14.00
CA PRO A 171 -24.20 -6.05 15.33
C PRO A 171 -25.56 -6.75 15.38
N ARG A 172 -26.09 -7.15 14.23
CA ARG A 172 -27.38 -7.86 14.11
C ARG A 172 -27.23 -9.39 14.02
N ASP A 173 -25.98 -9.90 13.98
CA ASP A 173 -25.70 -11.34 13.87
C ASP A 173 -25.28 -11.97 15.22
N SER A 174 -25.52 -11.26 16.34
CA SER A 174 -25.32 -11.72 17.72
C SER A 174 -26.63 -11.92 18.45
#